data_fa48db6815a405c068b6ffc6ea828987
#
_entry.id   fa48db6815a405c068b6ffc6ea828987
#
_cell.length_a   1.000
_cell.length_b   1.000
_cell.length_c   1.000
_cell.angle_alpha   90.00
_cell.angle_beta   90.00
_cell.angle_gamma   90.00
#
_symmetry.space_group_name_H-M   'P 1'
#
loop_
_entity.id
_entity.type
_entity.pdbx_description
1 polymer ?
#
loop_
_entity_poly.entity_id
_entity_poly.type
_entity_poly.pdbx_seq_one_letter_code
_entity_poly.pdbx_strand_id
1 'polypeptide(L)'
;MWFRKWVLERQTYKTLCRDSGYSKDTLQRTFYQILESSPVLKIIKREKVNLRMDATYFAQFCLVAYQDDLDGYTQLIRFTDGEHYEEIKEDLANLLLLGVRLESITSDGDKSILKAIKKTDRNIIIQRCLVHIQRMCLIWLTKFPKHIAGQELRKHVLLLLKIETHNDRIWWTQELKEWYERHKDYI
;
A
#
# COMPACT_ATOMS: atom_id res chain seq x y z
N MET A 1 -17.60 12.78 13.51
CA MET A 1 -17.02 13.73 12.54
C MET A 1 -15.58 14.12 12.90
N TRP A 2 -15.26 14.60 14.10
CA TRP A 2 -13.92 15.07 14.51
C TRP A 2 -12.86 13.98 14.60
N PHE A 3 -13.21 12.79 15.09
CA PHE A 3 -12.32 11.62 15.10
C PHE A 3 -11.80 11.29 13.70
N ARG A 4 -12.70 11.29 12.70
CA ARG A 4 -12.31 11.05 11.30
C ARG A 4 -11.31 12.10 10.80
N LYS A 5 -11.52 13.38 11.10
CA LYS A 5 -10.58 14.46 10.75
C LYS A 5 -9.20 14.27 11.41
N TRP A 6 -9.18 13.81 12.65
CA TRP A 6 -7.95 13.48 13.34
C TRP A 6 -7.19 12.34 12.66
N VAL A 7 -7.86 11.21 12.41
CA VAL A 7 -7.24 9.99 11.89
C VAL A 7 -6.92 10.11 10.38
N LEU A 8 -7.90 10.49 9.56
CA LEU A 8 -7.76 10.45 8.11
C LEU A 8 -7.15 11.71 7.52
N GLU A 9 -7.49 12.87 8.08
CA GLU A 9 -7.00 14.17 7.60
C GLU A 9 -5.76 14.63 8.38
N ARG A 10 -5.29 13.84 9.37
CA ARG A 10 -4.10 14.12 10.20
C ARG A 10 -4.15 15.50 10.87
N GLN A 11 -5.35 16.00 11.18
CA GLN A 11 -5.49 17.29 11.83
C GLN A 11 -4.98 17.25 13.27
N THR A 12 -4.29 18.32 13.67
CA THR A 12 -3.77 18.45 15.05
C THR A 12 -4.90 18.74 16.03
N TYR A 13 -4.72 18.39 17.31
CA TYR A 13 -5.67 18.77 18.36
C TYR A 13 -5.88 20.28 18.42
N LYS A 14 -4.84 21.09 18.18
CA LYS A 14 -4.95 22.55 18.12
C LYS A 14 -5.97 23.01 17.06
N THR A 15 -5.88 22.46 15.87
CA THR A 15 -6.82 22.73 14.78
C THR A 15 -8.23 22.28 15.14
N LEU A 16 -8.35 21.05 15.63
CA LEU A 16 -9.63 20.46 16.02
C LEU A 16 -10.33 21.24 17.13
N CYS A 17 -9.61 21.69 18.16
CA CYS A 17 -10.17 22.52 19.23
C CYS A 17 -10.72 23.84 18.67
N ARG A 18 -9.96 24.51 17.81
CA ARG A 18 -10.39 25.74 17.17
C ARG A 18 -11.66 25.55 16.33
N ASP A 19 -11.71 24.49 15.54
CA ASP A 19 -12.78 24.25 14.57
C ASP A 19 -14.03 23.64 15.21
N SER A 20 -13.88 22.95 16.33
CA SER A 20 -14.98 22.27 17.03
C SER A 20 -15.53 23.05 18.22
N GLY A 21 -14.75 23.96 18.80
CA GLY A 21 -15.04 24.60 20.08
C GLY A 21 -14.86 23.72 21.31
N TYR A 22 -14.48 22.42 21.14
CA TYR A 22 -14.22 21.52 22.27
C TYR A 22 -12.81 21.70 22.83
N SER A 23 -12.65 21.44 24.14
CA SER A 23 -11.32 21.37 24.75
C SER A 23 -10.53 20.17 24.25
N LYS A 24 -9.21 20.24 24.35
CA LYS A 24 -8.31 19.13 24.00
C LYS A 24 -8.66 17.87 24.77
N ASP A 25 -8.91 17.99 26.07
CA ASP A 25 -9.21 16.84 26.95
C ASP A 25 -10.53 16.19 26.58
N THR A 26 -11.53 16.97 26.18
CA THR A 26 -12.81 16.45 25.69
C THR A 26 -12.62 15.65 24.42
N LEU A 27 -11.85 16.18 23.46
CA LEU A 27 -11.56 15.47 22.19
C LEU A 27 -10.75 14.21 22.45
N GLN A 28 -9.71 14.29 23.30
CA GLN A 28 -8.89 13.11 23.64
C GLN A 28 -9.74 12.01 24.27
N ARG A 29 -10.51 12.33 25.30
CA ARG A 29 -11.38 11.34 25.96
C ARG A 29 -12.35 10.69 24.99
N THR A 30 -13.01 11.48 24.14
CA THR A 30 -13.93 10.95 23.13
C THR A 30 -13.21 10.06 22.10
N PHE A 31 -12.01 10.45 21.68
CA PHE A 31 -11.25 9.67 20.71
C PHE A 31 -10.75 8.34 21.30
N TYR A 32 -10.27 8.35 22.55
CA TYR A 32 -9.89 7.12 23.24
C TYR A 32 -11.07 6.18 23.44
N GLN A 33 -12.24 6.68 23.80
CA GLN A 33 -13.45 5.85 23.88
C GLN A 33 -13.81 5.17 22.56
N ILE A 34 -13.61 5.88 21.43
CA ILE A 34 -13.80 5.30 20.09
C ILE A 34 -12.73 4.23 19.81
N LEU A 35 -11.47 4.49 20.19
CA LEU A 35 -10.36 3.55 19.97
C LEU A 35 -10.45 2.29 20.83
N GLU A 36 -11.08 2.37 22.01
CA GLU A 36 -11.33 1.19 22.87
C GLU A 36 -12.34 0.21 22.25
N SER A 37 -13.19 0.68 21.34
CA SER A 37 -14.10 -0.21 20.61
C SER A 37 -13.39 -0.83 19.41
N SER A 38 -13.15 -2.15 19.46
CA SER A 38 -12.59 -2.88 18.33
C SER A 38 -13.54 -2.85 17.14
N PRO A 39 -13.08 -2.49 15.93
CA PRO A 39 -13.92 -2.57 14.76
C PRO A 39 -14.29 -4.03 14.47
N VAL A 40 -15.56 -4.27 14.19
CA VAL A 40 -16.02 -5.57 13.72
C VAL A 40 -15.80 -5.64 12.22
N LEU A 41 -14.77 -6.36 11.80
CA LEU A 41 -14.52 -6.63 10.38
C LEU A 41 -15.50 -7.73 9.91
N LYS A 42 -16.13 -7.48 8.77
CA LYS A 42 -17.00 -8.45 8.11
C LYS A 42 -16.29 -8.91 6.83
N ILE A 43 -16.21 -10.23 6.63
CA ILE A 43 -15.69 -10.75 5.38
C ILE A 43 -16.69 -10.45 4.25
N ILE A 44 -16.24 -9.70 3.26
CA ILE A 44 -17.02 -9.43 2.06
C ILE A 44 -16.64 -10.45 1.00
N LYS A 45 -17.62 -11.30 0.64
CA LYS A 45 -17.46 -12.32 -0.40
C LYS A 45 -17.90 -11.75 -1.73
N ARG A 46 -16.99 -11.78 -2.69
CA ARG A 46 -17.25 -11.41 -4.08
C ARG A 46 -16.77 -12.52 -5.00
N GLU A 47 -17.24 -12.51 -6.22
CA GLU A 47 -16.81 -13.47 -7.24
C GLU A 47 -15.31 -13.33 -7.54
N LYS A 48 -14.80 -12.09 -7.47
CA LYS A 48 -13.39 -11.76 -7.65
C LYS A 48 -13.00 -10.64 -6.71
N VAL A 49 -11.93 -10.85 -5.95
CA VAL A 49 -11.37 -9.88 -5.02
C VAL A 49 -9.93 -9.55 -5.42
N ASN A 50 -9.66 -8.29 -5.61
CA ASN A 50 -8.31 -7.76 -5.79
C ASN A 50 -7.86 -7.15 -4.47
N LEU A 51 -6.92 -7.79 -3.78
CA LEU A 51 -6.40 -7.30 -2.50
C LEU A 51 -5.23 -6.34 -2.71
N ARG A 52 -5.22 -5.27 -1.93
CA ARG A 52 -4.00 -4.53 -1.60
C ARG A 52 -3.52 -4.97 -0.23
N MET A 53 -2.27 -5.34 -0.15
CA MET A 53 -1.60 -5.68 1.09
C MET A 53 -0.48 -4.67 1.35
N ASP A 54 -0.50 -4.06 2.52
CA ASP A 54 0.50 -3.09 2.94
C ASP A 54 0.75 -3.20 4.44
N ALA A 55 1.99 -2.95 4.84
CA ALA A 55 2.41 -2.98 6.23
C ALA A 55 2.76 -1.56 6.72
N THR A 56 2.31 -1.24 7.92
CA THR A 56 2.65 0.01 8.59
C THR A 56 3.39 -0.29 9.88
N TYR A 57 4.62 0.17 9.98
CA TYR A 57 5.47 -0.02 11.14
C TYR A 57 5.27 1.10 12.16
N PHE A 58 5.03 0.70 13.40
CA PHE A 58 4.99 1.54 14.58
C PHE A 58 6.20 1.21 15.47
N ALA A 59 6.44 2.03 16.51
CA ALA A 59 7.61 1.82 17.37
C ALA A 59 7.68 0.43 18.04
N GLN A 60 6.54 -0.22 18.28
CA GLN A 60 6.46 -1.47 19.05
C GLN A 60 5.79 -2.62 18.29
N PHE A 61 5.21 -2.36 17.13
CA PHE A 61 4.49 -3.36 16.35
C PHE A 61 4.38 -2.97 14.88
N CYS A 62 4.07 -3.95 14.07
CA CYS A 62 3.70 -3.79 12.67
C CYS A 62 2.22 -4.11 12.49
N LEU A 63 1.52 -3.36 11.66
CA LEU A 63 0.15 -3.61 11.27
C LEU A 63 0.13 -3.96 9.79
N VAL A 64 -0.27 -5.20 9.48
CA VAL A 64 -0.50 -5.63 8.09
C VAL A 64 -1.98 -5.56 7.80
N ALA A 65 -2.36 -4.81 6.76
CA ALA A 65 -3.73 -4.63 6.32
C ALA A 65 -3.97 -5.28 4.95
N TYR A 66 -5.08 -5.98 4.83
CA TYR A 66 -5.54 -6.61 3.59
C TYR A 66 -6.83 -5.91 3.15
N GLN A 67 -6.75 -5.08 2.13
CA GLN A 67 -7.87 -4.26 1.65
C GLN A 67 -8.35 -4.75 0.30
N ASP A 68 -9.67 -4.81 0.13
CA ASP A 68 -10.29 -4.97 -1.19
C ASP A 68 -10.11 -3.66 -1.99
N ASP A 69 -9.53 -3.77 -3.18
CA ASP A 69 -9.18 -2.61 -4.00
C ASP A 69 -10.42 -1.89 -4.56
N LEU A 70 -11.53 -2.60 -4.72
CA LEU A 70 -12.73 -2.05 -5.34
C LEU A 70 -13.39 -0.95 -4.48
N ASP A 71 -13.45 -1.14 -3.17
CA ASP A 71 -14.12 -0.22 -2.24
C ASP A 71 -13.24 0.24 -1.08
N GLY A 72 -11.97 -0.21 -1.05
CA GLY A 72 -11.04 0.07 0.03
C GLY A 72 -11.41 -0.58 1.37
N TYR A 73 -12.31 -1.57 1.36
CA TYR A 73 -12.72 -2.26 2.57
C TYR A 73 -11.60 -3.16 3.11
N THR A 74 -11.31 -3.05 4.40
CA THR A 74 -10.31 -3.89 5.04
C THR A 74 -10.91 -5.24 5.40
N GLN A 75 -10.49 -6.28 4.70
CA GLN A 75 -10.93 -7.66 4.90
C GLN A 75 -10.30 -8.29 6.13
N LEU A 76 -9.03 -7.98 6.40
CA LEU A 76 -8.28 -8.53 7.52
C LEU A 76 -7.21 -7.53 7.99
N ILE A 77 -6.92 -7.53 9.28
CA ILE A 77 -5.82 -6.79 9.89
C ILE A 77 -5.06 -7.76 10.80
N ARG A 78 -3.72 -7.76 10.69
CA ARG A 78 -2.85 -8.48 11.62
C ARG A 78 -1.95 -7.49 12.35
N PHE A 79 -1.84 -7.66 13.66
CA PHE A 79 -0.80 -7.04 14.47
C PHE A 79 0.34 -8.04 14.64
N THR A 80 1.55 -7.64 14.31
CA THR A 80 2.76 -8.48 14.30
C THR A 80 3.98 -7.61 14.57
N ASP A 81 5.16 -8.17 14.57
CA ASP A 81 6.44 -7.46 14.65
C ASP A 81 7.09 -7.26 13.27
N GLY A 82 6.53 -7.86 12.21
CA GLY A 82 7.02 -7.71 10.84
C GLY A 82 6.21 -8.48 9.79
N GLU A 83 6.69 -8.46 8.56
CA GLU A 83 6.05 -9.15 7.43
C GLU A 83 6.60 -10.58 7.28
N HIS A 84 6.10 -11.49 8.13
CA HIS A 84 6.56 -12.87 8.18
C HIS A 84 5.82 -13.78 7.19
N TYR A 85 6.59 -14.58 6.48
CA TYR A 85 6.06 -15.51 5.48
C TYR A 85 4.95 -16.42 6.01
N GLU A 86 5.12 -17.03 7.19
CA GLU A 86 4.15 -17.98 7.74
C GLU A 86 2.84 -17.29 8.14
N GLU A 87 2.92 -16.09 8.73
CA GLU A 87 1.75 -15.31 9.12
C GLU A 87 0.94 -14.83 7.91
N ILE A 88 1.62 -14.31 6.89
CA ILE A 88 0.97 -13.86 5.65
C ILE A 88 0.31 -15.05 4.95
N LYS A 89 0.99 -16.19 4.88
CA LYS A 89 0.43 -17.41 4.30
C LYS A 89 -0.80 -17.90 5.05
N GLU A 90 -0.78 -17.84 6.40
CA GLU A 90 -1.93 -18.16 7.25
C GLU A 90 -3.11 -17.22 6.97
N ASP A 91 -2.86 -15.91 6.91
CA ASP A 91 -3.88 -14.91 6.65
C ASP A 91 -4.57 -15.12 5.29
N LEU A 92 -3.78 -15.35 4.25
CA LEU A 92 -4.32 -15.62 2.91
C LEU A 92 -5.10 -16.94 2.87
N ALA A 93 -4.60 -17.99 3.55
CA ALA A 93 -5.30 -19.26 3.65
C ALA A 93 -6.64 -19.11 4.39
N ASN A 94 -6.67 -18.32 5.47
CA ASN A 94 -7.88 -18.03 6.23
C ASN A 94 -8.91 -17.27 5.39
N LEU A 95 -8.48 -16.26 4.60
CA LEU A 95 -9.37 -15.55 3.68
C LEU A 95 -10.01 -16.50 2.65
N LEU A 96 -9.22 -17.42 2.06
CA LEU A 96 -9.73 -18.44 1.14
C LEU A 96 -10.72 -19.40 1.82
N LEU A 97 -10.41 -19.88 3.04
CA LEU A 97 -11.30 -20.74 3.84
C LEU A 97 -12.62 -20.05 4.18
N LEU A 98 -12.59 -18.74 4.43
CA LEU A 98 -13.78 -17.93 4.66
C LEU A 98 -14.58 -17.65 3.37
N GLY A 99 -14.09 -18.11 2.22
CA GLY A 99 -14.77 -18.03 0.93
C GLY A 99 -14.49 -16.75 0.13
N VAL A 100 -13.43 -16.01 0.47
CA VAL A 100 -12.94 -14.89 -0.37
C VAL A 100 -12.26 -15.48 -1.59
N ARG A 101 -12.65 -15.05 -2.79
CA ARG A 101 -12.06 -15.50 -4.06
C ARG A 101 -11.02 -14.47 -4.53
N LEU A 102 -9.75 -14.75 -4.26
CA LEU A 102 -8.64 -13.88 -4.61
C LEU A 102 -8.29 -14.00 -6.10
N GLU A 103 -8.41 -12.92 -6.85
CA GLU A 103 -7.96 -12.83 -8.24
C GLU A 103 -6.54 -12.27 -8.32
N SER A 104 -6.26 -11.18 -7.60
CA SER A 104 -4.94 -10.56 -7.58
C SER A 104 -4.57 -10.01 -6.20
N ILE A 105 -3.27 -9.88 -5.96
CA ILE A 105 -2.74 -9.21 -4.77
C ILE A 105 -1.69 -8.19 -5.21
N THR A 106 -1.90 -6.95 -4.78
CA THR A 106 -0.92 -5.86 -4.92
C THR A 106 -0.17 -5.70 -3.61
N SER A 107 1.17 -5.77 -3.64
CA SER A 107 2.06 -5.57 -2.48
C SER A 107 3.31 -4.80 -2.85
N ASP A 108 4.14 -4.45 -1.88
CA ASP A 108 5.43 -3.78 -2.09
C ASP A 108 6.46 -4.66 -2.81
N GLY A 109 6.26 -5.98 -2.77
CA GLY A 109 7.10 -6.98 -3.44
C GLY A 109 8.21 -7.52 -2.55
N ASP A 110 8.06 -7.47 -1.21
CA ASP A 110 8.93 -8.20 -0.31
C ASP A 110 8.94 -9.70 -0.63
N LYS A 111 10.10 -10.34 -0.46
CA LYS A 111 10.30 -11.75 -0.83
C LYS A 111 9.44 -12.71 -0.02
N SER A 112 9.20 -12.42 1.26
CA SER A 112 8.36 -13.22 2.16
C SER A 112 6.91 -13.19 1.68
N ILE A 113 6.42 -11.99 1.35
CA ILE A 113 5.07 -11.77 0.81
C ILE A 113 4.88 -12.54 -0.52
N LEU A 114 5.78 -12.31 -1.48
CA LEU A 114 5.70 -12.95 -2.80
C LEU A 114 5.73 -14.48 -2.68
N LYS A 115 6.55 -15.02 -1.77
CA LYS A 115 6.63 -16.45 -1.48
C LYS A 115 5.32 -16.95 -0.86
N ALA A 116 4.75 -16.21 0.10
CA ALA A 116 3.50 -16.57 0.76
C ALA A 116 2.36 -16.67 -0.26
N ILE A 117 2.17 -15.63 -1.10
CA ILE A 117 1.12 -15.60 -2.13
C ILE A 117 1.25 -16.82 -3.08
N LYS A 118 2.46 -17.05 -3.63
CA LYS A 118 2.70 -18.17 -4.55
C LYS A 118 2.48 -19.55 -3.93
N LYS A 119 2.68 -19.67 -2.62
CA LYS A 119 2.47 -20.94 -1.89
C LYS A 119 1.03 -21.14 -1.48
N THR A 120 0.26 -20.07 -1.33
CA THR A 120 -1.17 -20.14 -1.02
C THR A 120 -1.97 -20.56 -2.26
N ASP A 121 -1.82 -19.82 -3.36
CA ASP A 121 -2.41 -20.20 -4.65
C ASP A 121 -1.56 -19.63 -5.80
N ARG A 122 -1.12 -20.49 -6.72
CA ARG A 122 -0.30 -20.12 -7.88
C ARG A 122 -1.07 -19.34 -8.95
N ASN A 123 -2.40 -19.38 -8.92
CA ASN A 123 -3.25 -18.70 -9.90
C ASN A 123 -3.46 -17.22 -9.53
N ILE A 124 -3.16 -16.81 -8.29
CA ILE A 124 -3.28 -15.42 -7.88
C ILE A 124 -2.30 -14.56 -8.69
N ILE A 125 -2.83 -13.55 -9.36
CA ILE A 125 -2.04 -12.56 -10.09
C ILE A 125 -1.33 -11.67 -9.07
N ILE A 126 0.00 -11.57 -9.18
CA ILE A 126 0.80 -10.73 -8.30
C ILE A 126 1.13 -9.42 -9.00
N GLN A 127 0.71 -8.30 -8.41
CA GLN A 127 1.05 -6.96 -8.83
C GLN A 127 1.97 -6.31 -7.80
N ARG A 128 3.12 -5.81 -8.22
CA ARG A 128 3.93 -4.96 -7.35
C ARG A 128 3.36 -3.55 -7.28
N CYS A 129 3.28 -3.00 -6.09
CA CYS A 129 2.78 -1.64 -5.86
C CYS A 129 3.64 -0.60 -6.60
N LEU A 130 3.04 0.09 -7.56
CA LEU A 130 3.76 1.09 -8.37
C LEU A 130 4.24 2.28 -7.55
N VAL A 131 3.52 2.63 -6.47
CA VAL A 131 3.93 3.69 -5.53
C VAL A 131 5.24 3.32 -4.84
N HIS A 132 5.37 2.06 -4.38
CA HIS A 132 6.61 1.58 -3.75
C HIS A 132 7.75 1.51 -4.77
N ILE A 133 7.50 1.02 -5.99
CA ILE A 133 8.50 1.02 -7.06
C ILE A 133 8.97 2.44 -7.35
N GLN A 134 8.05 3.38 -7.57
CA GLN A 134 8.40 4.78 -7.84
C GLN A 134 9.23 5.38 -6.69
N ARG A 135 8.78 5.20 -5.43
CA ARG A 135 9.48 5.71 -4.25
C ARG A 135 10.90 5.16 -4.16
N MET A 136 11.07 3.85 -4.35
CA MET A 136 12.38 3.18 -4.33
C MET A 136 13.31 3.71 -5.43
N CYS A 137 12.82 3.83 -6.66
CA CYS A 137 13.59 4.40 -7.78
C CYS A 137 13.99 5.86 -7.49
N LEU A 138 13.10 6.67 -6.92
CA LEU A 138 13.40 8.06 -6.58
C LEU A 138 14.43 8.20 -5.46
N ILE A 139 14.48 7.26 -4.51
CA ILE A 139 15.52 7.20 -3.47
C ILE A 139 16.87 6.90 -4.12
N TRP A 140 16.96 5.89 -4.99
CA TRP A 140 18.21 5.51 -5.67
C TRP A 140 18.72 6.60 -6.60
N LEU A 141 17.82 7.24 -7.36
CA LEU A 141 18.17 8.32 -8.28
C LEU A 141 18.52 9.64 -7.59
N THR A 142 18.21 9.77 -6.29
CA THR A 142 18.32 11.02 -5.54
C THR A 142 17.43 12.16 -6.09
N LYS A 143 17.39 13.32 -5.41
CA LYS A 143 16.58 14.46 -5.87
C LYS A 143 17.18 15.16 -7.08
N PHE A 144 18.52 15.18 -7.17
CA PHE A 144 19.27 15.86 -8.21
C PHE A 144 20.37 14.95 -8.76
N PRO A 145 20.04 14.03 -9.68
CA PRO A 145 21.05 13.16 -10.29
C PRO A 145 22.08 13.98 -11.06
N LYS A 146 23.36 13.66 -10.89
CA LYS A 146 24.44 14.40 -11.56
C LYS A 146 24.54 14.02 -13.05
N HIS A 147 24.35 12.72 -13.35
CA HIS A 147 24.50 12.21 -14.71
C HIS A 147 23.18 12.32 -15.48
N ILE A 148 23.29 12.58 -16.81
CA ILE A 148 22.14 12.77 -17.68
C ILE A 148 21.19 11.56 -17.69
N ALA A 149 21.74 10.33 -17.69
CA ALA A 149 20.95 9.11 -17.63
C ALA A 149 20.04 9.09 -16.40
N GLY A 150 20.57 9.47 -15.22
CA GLY A 150 19.79 9.55 -13.99
C GLY A 150 18.73 10.66 -14.03
N GLN A 151 19.03 11.80 -14.66
CA GLN A 151 18.08 12.90 -14.82
C GLN A 151 16.89 12.50 -15.70
N GLU A 152 17.16 11.84 -16.83
CA GLU A 152 16.14 11.34 -17.75
C GLU A 152 15.31 10.23 -17.08
N LEU A 153 15.95 9.23 -16.45
CA LEU A 153 15.25 8.16 -15.76
C LEU A 153 14.36 8.70 -14.64
N ARG A 154 14.84 9.69 -13.89
CA ARG A 154 14.01 10.30 -12.84
C ARG A 154 12.74 10.94 -13.40
N LYS A 155 12.82 11.67 -14.51
CA LYS A 155 11.65 12.25 -15.20
C LYS A 155 10.68 11.14 -15.61
N HIS A 156 11.21 10.07 -16.19
CA HIS A 156 10.43 8.93 -16.63
C HIS A 156 9.74 8.21 -15.47
N VAL A 157 10.45 7.96 -14.35
CA VAL A 157 9.90 7.35 -13.12
C VAL A 157 8.76 8.19 -12.53
N LEU A 158 8.82 9.51 -12.59
CA LEU A 158 7.74 10.39 -12.11
C LEU A 158 6.43 10.23 -12.90
N LEU A 159 6.49 9.71 -14.12
CA LEU A 159 5.32 9.43 -14.95
C LEU A 159 4.68 8.06 -14.65
N LEU A 160 5.35 7.18 -13.88
CA LEU A 160 4.88 5.81 -13.62
C LEU A 160 3.46 5.78 -13.02
N LEU A 161 3.14 6.69 -12.11
CA LEU A 161 1.82 6.76 -11.46
C LEU A 161 0.78 7.54 -12.28
N LYS A 162 1.14 8.01 -13.47
CA LYS A 162 0.23 8.69 -14.41
C LYS A 162 -0.26 7.76 -15.53
N ILE A 163 0.13 6.48 -15.47
CA ILE A 163 -0.34 5.47 -16.41
C ILE A 163 -1.78 5.11 -16.04
N GLU A 164 -2.72 5.48 -16.88
CA GLU A 164 -4.16 5.21 -16.69
C GLU A 164 -4.69 4.24 -17.75
N THR A 165 -4.11 4.27 -18.93
CA THR A 165 -4.58 3.47 -20.07
C THR A 165 -3.55 2.43 -20.52
N HIS A 166 -4.03 1.46 -21.32
CA HIS A 166 -3.13 0.50 -21.98
C HIS A 166 -2.10 1.19 -22.90
N ASN A 167 -2.50 2.24 -23.59
CA ASN A 167 -1.61 2.99 -24.46
C ASN A 167 -0.53 3.73 -23.67
N ASP A 168 -0.87 4.34 -22.53
CA ASP A 168 0.12 4.95 -21.64
C ASP A 168 1.16 3.93 -21.16
N ARG A 169 0.72 2.71 -20.82
CA ARG A 169 1.62 1.63 -20.44
C ARG A 169 2.57 1.23 -21.55
N ILE A 170 2.07 1.09 -22.79
CA ILE A 170 2.89 0.76 -23.95
C ILE A 170 3.93 1.86 -24.17
N TRP A 171 3.48 3.10 -24.22
CA TRP A 171 4.35 4.26 -24.39
C TRP A 171 5.42 4.32 -23.30
N TRP A 172 5.03 4.23 -22.02
CA TRP A 172 5.94 4.28 -20.88
C TRP A 172 6.99 3.17 -20.95
N THR A 173 6.58 1.96 -21.32
CA THR A 173 7.50 0.82 -21.46
C THR A 173 8.48 1.02 -22.61
N GLN A 174 8.01 1.57 -23.73
CA GLN A 174 8.85 1.85 -24.88
C GLN A 174 9.90 2.93 -24.57
N GLU A 175 9.50 4.02 -23.97
CA GLU A 175 10.42 5.09 -23.52
C GLU A 175 11.49 4.56 -22.55
N LEU A 176 11.12 3.66 -21.62
CA LEU A 176 12.08 3.04 -20.73
C LEU A 176 13.11 2.17 -21.48
N LYS A 177 12.66 1.42 -22.49
CA LYS A 177 13.57 0.62 -23.34
C LYS A 177 14.51 1.51 -24.13
N GLU A 178 14.01 2.58 -24.73
CA GLU A 178 14.84 3.52 -25.48
C GLU A 178 15.83 4.25 -24.56
N TRP A 179 15.42 4.62 -23.35
CA TRP A 179 16.34 5.14 -22.34
C TRP A 179 17.44 4.13 -22.03
N TYR A 180 17.10 2.86 -21.81
CA TYR A 180 18.07 1.80 -21.53
C TYR A 180 19.07 1.63 -22.66
N GLU A 181 18.61 1.58 -23.92
CA GLU A 181 19.50 1.44 -25.07
C GLU A 181 20.45 2.63 -25.24
N ARG A 182 20.00 3.86 -24.94
CA ARG A 182 20.86 5.05 -24.98
C ARG A 182 21.92 5.07 -23.88
N HIS A 183 21.68 4.43 -22.76
CA HIS A 183 22.52 4.56 -21.55
C HIS A 183 23.11 3.25 -21.04
N LYS A 184 22.91 2.12 -21.73
CA LYS A 184 23.36 0.79 -21.29
C LYS A 184 24.86 0.67 -21.00
N ASP A 185 25.69 1.43 -21.71
CA ASP A 185 27.13 1.42 -21.50
C ASP A 185 27.57 2.17 -20.22
N TYR A 186 26.66 2.92 -19.63
CA TYR A 186 26.88 3.65 -18.38
C TYR A 186 26.35 2.91 -17.14
N ILE A 187 25.37 2.05 -17.30
CA ILE A 187 24.70 1.32 -16.22
C ILE A 187 25.47 0.05 -15.90
#